data_fc630a92491451280d009b521ce07dd8
#
_entry.id   fc630a92491451280d009b521ce07dd8
#
_cell.length_a   1.000
_cell.length_b   1.000
_cell.length_c   1.000
_cell.angle_alpha   90.00
_cell.angle_beta   90.00
_cell.angle_gamma   90.00
#
_symmetry.space_group_name_H-M   'P 1'
#
loop_
_entity.id
_entity.type
_entity.pdbx_description
1 polymer ?
#
loop_
_entity_poly.entity_id
_entity_poly.type
_entity_poly.pdbx_seq_one_letter_code
_entity_poly.pdbx_strand_id
1 'polypeptide(L)'
;AVHTPGHTIESTTYLLKDSSGKDYAIFTGDTLFLGDVGRPDLSQNSSMSNRDLASMLFDSLRNKIMTLSDNVIIYPGHGEGSSCGKDLSSETIGTLGDQKRTNYALRENMTKDEFIKEVLDGLLDPPKYFPDNVMLNKEGYDESDEIINRSFNSLTANEVDNMLKEKLTILDVRSVEDFSSSH
;
A
#
# COMPACT_ATOMS: atom_id res chain seq x y z
N ALA A 1 -19.18 -7.30 1.71
CA ALA A 1 -18.23 -6.29 1.31
C ALA A 1 -18.74 -4.92 1.71
N VAL A 2 -17.86 -4.04 2.16
CA VAL A 2 -18.15 -2.65 2.57
C VAL A 2 -17.24 -1.74 1.76
N HIS A 3 -17.79 -0.90 0.91
CA HIS A 3 -17.01 0.08 0.16
C HIS A 3 -16.43 1.13 1.12
N THR A 4 -15.11 1.24 1.17
CA THR A 4 -14.36 2.10 2.11
C THR A 4 -13.35 2.98 1.35
N PRO A 5 -13.82 3.91 0.47
CA PRO A 5 -12.96 4.75 -0.33
C PRO A 5 -12.09 5.66 0.53
N GLY A 6 -10.90 5.98 0.03
CA GLY A 6 -9.96 6.91 0.66
C GLY A 6 -8.51 6.66 0.31
N HIS A 7 -7.95 5.49 0.56
CA HIS A 7 -6.67 5.11 0.02
C HIS A 7 -6.72 5.05 -1.52
N THR A 8 -7.73 4.37 -2.04
CA THR A 8 -8.19 4.49 -3.43
C THR A 8 -9.70 4.68 -3.45
N ILE A 9 -10.26 5.05 -4.61
CA ILE A 9 -11.73 5.18 -4.79
C ILE A 9 -12.40 3.82 -4.65
N GLU A 10 -11.76 2.76 -5.09
CA GLU A 10 -12.28 1.38 -5.15
C GLU A 10 -12.09 0.60 -3.84
N SER A 11 -11.38 1.18 -2.86
CA SER A 11 -11.05 0.50 -1.60
C SER A 11 -12.26 -0.14 -0.96
N THR A 12 -12.10 -1.40 -0.55
CA THR A 12 -13.18 -2.22 -0.01
C THR A 12 -12.69 -3.02 1.19
N THR A 13 -13.45 -2.99 2.27
CA THR A 13 -13.24 -3.83 3.46
C THR A 13 -14.18 -5.02 3.41
N TYR A 14 -13.69 -6.21 3.70
CA TYR A 14 -14.53 -7.41 3.80
C TYR A 14 -14.82 -7.72 5.27
N LEU A 15 -16.12 -7.76 5.60
CA LEU A 15 -16.58 -8.13 6.95
C LEU A 15 -16.93 -9.63 6.97
N LEU A 16 -16.22 -10.37 7.81
CA LEU A 16 -16.52 -11.77 8.12
C LEU A 16 -17.47 -11.84 9.33
N LYS A 17 -18.53 -12.60 9.18
CA LYS A 17 -19.46 -12.93 10.26
C LYS A 17 -19.28 -14.38 10.70
N ASP A 18 -19.51 -14.65 11.95
CA ASP A 18 -19.53 -16.01 12.48
C ASP A 18 -20.83 -16.76 12.07
N SER A 19 -20.94 -18.02 12.47
CA SER A 19 -22.09 -18.87 12.18
C SER A 19 -23.41 -18.36 12.77
N SER A 20 -23.37 -17.46 13.75
CA SER A 20 -24.54 -16.82 14.35
C SER A 20 -24.92 -15.50 13.67
N GLY A 21 -24.15 -15.06 12.68
CA GLY A 21 -24.32 -13.80 11.97
C GLY A 21 -23.70 -12.59 12.67
N LYS A 22 -22.96 -12.79 13.77
CA LYS A 22 -22.27 -11.73 14.49
C LYS A 22 -20.96 -11.35 13.78
N ASP A 23 -20.63 -10.06 13.81
CA ASP A 23 -19.38 -9.54 13.26
C ASP A 23 -18.18 -10.15 13.99
N TYR A 24 -17.28 -10.79 13.24
CA TYR A 24 -16.15 -11.53 13.78
C TYR A 24 -14.81 -10.88 13.41
N ALA A 25 -14.57 -10.61 12.12
CA ALA A 25 -13.32 -10.04 11.64
C ALA A 25 -13.54 -9.14 10.42
N ILE A 26 -12.60 -8.23 10.19
CA ILE A 26 -12.53 -7.39 8.98
C ILE A 26 -11.17 -7.55 8.30
N PHE A 27 -11.21 -7.65 6.97
CA PHE A 27 -10.04 -7.57 6.09
C PHE A 27 -10.06 -6.19 5.47
N THR A 28 -9.25 -5.30 6.01
CA THR A 28 -9.33 -3.86 5.75
C THR A 28 -8.58 -3.41 4.51
N GLY A 29 -7.76 -4.30 3.90
CA GLY A 29 -6.84 -3.88 2.86
C GLY A 29 -6.02 -2.70 3.35
N ASP A 30 -5.95 -1.66 2.53
CA ASP A 30 -5.23 -0.43 2.83
C ASP A 30 -6.15 0.69 3.40
N THR A 31 -7.36 0.36 3.83
CA THR A 31 -8.23 1.33 4.51
C THR A 31 -7.77 1.60 5.94
N LEU A 32 -7.42 0.55 6.68
CA LEU A 32 -6.99 0.63 8.08
C LEU A 32 -5.87 -0.38 8.32
N PHE A 33 -4.76 0.11 8.87
CA PHE A 33 -3.65 -0.67 9.38
C PHE A 33 -3.65 -0.70 10.92
N LEU A 34 -2.76 -1.49 11.49
CA LEU A 34 -2.51 -1.44 12.93
C LEU A 34 -1.56 -0.26 13.22
N GLY A 35 -2.05 0.71 13.96
CA GLY A 35 -1.36 1.95 14.29
C GLY A 35 -1.52 3.09 13.27
N ASP A 36 -1.96 2.80 12.04
CA ASP A 36 -2.05 3.79 10.96
C ASP A 36 -3.24 3.53 10.03
N VAL A 37 -3.34 4.32 8.96
CA VAL A 37 -4.30 4.19 7.86
C VAL A 37 -3.57 4.31 6.52
N GLY A 38 -4.17 3.77 5.45
CA GLY A 38 -3.61 3.88 4.11
C GLY A 38 -3.53 5.32 3.65
N ARG A 39 -2.37 5.70 3.11
CA ARG A 39 -2.13 7.05 2.60
C ARG A 39 -2.97 7.34 1.36
N PRO A 40 -3.61 8.51 1.28
CA PRO A 40 -4.57 8.81 0.21
C PRO A 40 -3.93 9.41 -1.06
N ASP A 41 -2.60 9.59 -1.11
CA ASP A 41 -1.89 10.29 -2.18
C ASP A 41 -1.32 9.37 -3.27
N LEU A 42 -1.46 8.05 -3.15
CA LEU A 42 -0.91 7.09 -4.10
C LEU A 42 -1.78 6.89 -5.36
N SER A 43 -3.03 7.32 -5.35
CA SER A 43 -3.97 7.16 -6.48
C SER A 43 -3.75 8.25 -7.54
N GLN A 44 -2.70 8.15 -8.32
CA GLN A 44 -2.24 9.20 -9.27
C GLN A 44 -3.16 9.46 -10.47
N ASN A 45 -4.20 8.68 -10.69
CA ASN A 45 -5.08 8.80 -11.86
C ASN A 45 -6.53 9.13 -11.50
N SER A 46 -6.81 9.61 -10.30
CA SER A 46 -8.15 10.06 -9.97
C SER A 46 -8.31 11.54 -10.33
N SER A 47 -9.48 11.91 -10.81
CA SER A 47 -9.91 13.31 -10.93
C SER A 47 -10.06 13.98 -9.55
N MET A 48 -9.69 13.30 -8.48
CA MET A 48 -9.85 13.71 -7.09
C MET A 48 -8.51 14.12 -6.50
N SER A 49 -8.53 15.16 -5.68
CA SER A 49 -7.35 15.58 -4.94
C SER A 49 -7.04 14.64 -3.77
N ASN A 50 -5.80 14.66 -3.27
CA ASN A 50 -5.42 13.94 -2.05
C ASN A 50 -6.30 14.35 -0.85
N ARG A 51 -6.75 15.61 -0.81
CA ARG A 51 -7.68 16.11 0.20
C ARG A 51 -9.05 15.44 0.09
N ASP A 52 -9.56 15.25 -1.12
CA ASP A 52 -10.85 14.57 -1.34
C ASP A 52 -10.77 13.10 -0.90
N LEU A 53 -9.70 12.41 -1.26
CA LEU A 53 -9.46 11.03 -0.85
C LEU A 53 -9.30 10.90 0.67
N ALA A 54 -8.55 11.80 1.31
CA ALA A 54 -8.43 11.84 2.77
C ALA A 54 -9.78 12.10 3.45
N SER A 55 -10.61 12.98 2.86
CA SER A 55 -11.98 13.21 3.35
C SER A 55 -12.86 11.96 3.26
N MET A 56 -12.78 11.22 2.15
CA MET A 56 -13.50 9.95 1.98
C MET A 56 -12.99 8.88 2.96
N LEU A 57 -11.68 8.81 3.21
CA LEU A 57 -11.10 7.91 4.18
C LEU A 57 -11.65 8.17 5.58
N PHE A 58 -11.70 9.44 6.00
CA PHE A 58 -12.34 9.83 7.26
C PHE A 58 -13.77 9.31 7.36
N ASP A 59 -14.59 9.55 6.33
CA ASP A 59 -15.99 9.11 6.33
C ASP A 59 -16.10 7.59 6.34
N SER A 60 -15.23 6.88 5.63
CA SER A 60 -15.17 5.42 5.63
C SER A 60 -14.84 4.87 7.01
N LEU A 61 -13.85 5.44 7.68
CA LEU A 61 -13.46 5.05 9.03
C LEU A 61 -14.56 5.37 10.05
N ARG A 62 -15.07 6.59 10.08
CA ARG A 62 -16.06 7.04 11.09
C ARG A 62 -17.41 6.35 10.94
N ASN A 63 -17.93 6.28 9.71
CA ASN A 63 -19.31 5.88 9.47
C ASN A 63 -19.49 4.38 9.19
N LYS A 64 -18.38 3.65 8.91
CA LYS A 64 -18.46 2.25 8.53
C LYS A 64 -17.61 1.34 9.42
N ILE A 65 -16.34 1.67 9.63
CA ILE A 65 -15.43 0.82 10.40
C ILE A 65 -15.64 1.00 11.90
N MET A 66 -15.60 2.23 12.40
CA MET A 66 -15.71 2.50 13.84
C MET A 66 -17.08 2.19 14.44
N THR A 67 -18.10 1.97 13.61
CA THR A 67 -19.43 1.51 14.05
C THR A 67 -19.47 0.05 14.44
N LEU A 68 -18.46 -0.74 14.04
CA LEU A 68 -18.36 -2.14 14.40
C LEU A 68 -17.93 -2.32 15.87
N SER A 69 -18.18 -3.53 16.40
CA SER A 69 -17.85 -3.89 17.78
C SER A 69 -16.33 -3.88 18.02
N ASP A 70 -15.93 -3.48 19.21
CA ASP A 70 -14.51 -3.43 19.62
C ASP A 70 -13.81 -4.80 19.57
N ASN A 71 -14.57 -5.89 19.67
CA ASN A 71 -14.02 -7.24 19.60
C ASN A 71 -13.73 -7.73 18.19
N VAL A 72 -14.08 -6.97 17.16
CA VAL A 72 -13.83 -7.33 15.77
C VAL A 72 -12.32 -7.37 15.51
N ILE A 73 -11.85 -8.48 14.96
CA ILE A 73 -10.45 -8.71 14.62
C ILE A 73 -10.13 -7.98 13.32
N ILE A 74 -8.97 -7.33 13.25
CA ILE A 74 -8.49 -6.62 12.05
C ILE A 74 -7.36 -7.42 11.41
N TYR A 75 -7.51 -7.69 10.11
CA TYR A 75 -6.50 -8.21 9.21
C TYR A 75 -6.18 -7.13 8.16
N PRO A 76 -5.10 -6.36 8.32
CA PRO A 76 -4.72 -5.31 7.37
C PRO A 76 -4.08 -5.89 6.10
N GLY A 77 -4.00 -5.08 5.04
CA GLY A 77 -3.33 -5.45 3.79
C GLY A 77 -1.80 -5.51 3.91
N HIS A 78 -1.24 -4.70 4.79
CA HIS A 78 0.20 -4.59 5.02
C HIS A 78 0.53 -4.51 6.50
N GLY A 79 1.78 -4.80 6.85
CA GLY A 79 2.41 -4.60 8.15
C GLY A 79 3.61 -3.66 8.06
N GLU A 80 4.45 -3.69 9.09
CA GLU A 80 5.65 -2.88 9.22
C GLU A 80 6.52 -2.89 7.96
N GLY A 81 7.06 -1.72 7.61
CA GLY A 81 7.94 -1.53 6.44
C GLY A 81 7.21 -1.25 5.13
N SER A 82 5.88 -1.30 5.08
CA SER A 82 5.13 -0.90 3.88
C SER A 82 5.16 0.61 3.67
N SER A 83 5.31 1.03 2.40
CA SER A 83 5.21 2.44 2.00
C SER A 83 3.76 2.95 1.90
N CYS A 84 2.76 2.10 2.18
CA CYS A 84 1.34 2.46 2.10
C CYS A 84 0.80 3.18 3.34
N GLY A 85 1.60 3.28 4.40
CA GLY A 85 1.35 4.07 5.60
C GLY A 85 2.62 4.75 6.10
N LYS A 86 2.54 5.47 7.21
CA LYS A 86 3.68 6.20 7.79
C LYS A 86 4.40 5.40 8.87
N ASP A 87 3.63 4.82 9.79
CA ASP A 87 4.15 4.15 11.00
C ASP A 87 3.28 2.93 11.35
N LEU A 88 3.41 1.89 10.53
CA LEU A 88 2.68 0.65 10.74
C LEU A 88 3.31 -0.16 11.88
N SER A 89 2.43 -0.71 12.73
CA SER A 89 2.85 -1.62 13.81
C SER A 89 3.49 -2.90 13.25
N SER A 90 4.42 -3.47 14.00
CA SER A 90 4.98 -4.80 13.74
C SER A 90 3.98 -5.94 14.00
N GLU A 91 2.87 -5.66 14.67
CA GLU A 91 1.79 -6.63 14.85
C GLU A 91 1.08 -6.91 13.52
N THR A 92 0.62 -8.13 13.33
CA THR A 92 -0.08 -8.56 12.11
C THR A 92 -1.59 -8.71 12.30
N ILE A 93 -2.05 -8.74 13.55
CA ILE A 93 -3.45 -8.91 13.94
C ILE A 93 -3.71 -8.04 15.16
N GLY A 94 -4.84 -7.36 15.18
CA GLY A 94 -5.28 -6.55 16.33
C GLY A 94 -6.80 -6.55 16.46
N THR A 95 -7.33 -5.85 17.46
CA THR A 95 -8.76 -5.63 17.60
C THR A 95 -9.15 -4.21 17.24
N LEU A 96 -10.37 -4.01 16.78
CA LEU A 96 -10.87 -2.66 16.48
C LEU A 96 -10.88 -1.77 17.75
N GLY A 97 -11.17 -2.34 18.90
CA GLY A 97 -11.14 -1.60 20.17
C GLY A 97 -9.74 -1.13 20.54
N ASP A 98 -8.70 -1.94 20.27
CA ASP A 98 -7.31 -1.49 20.47
C ASP A 98 -6.98 -0.35 19.53
N GLN A 99 -7.36 -0.46 18.25
CA GLN A 99 -7.11 0.59 17.30
C GLN A 99 -7.87 1.89 17.61
N LYS A 100 -9.11 1.83 18.08
CA LYS A 100 -9.85 3.01 18.56
C LYS A 100 -9.11 3.74 19.69
N ARG A 101 -8.34 3.01 20.52
CA ARG A 101 -7.58 3.58 21.65
C ARG A 101 -6.20 4.10 21.28
N THR A 102 -5.52 3.43 20.34
CA THR A 102 -4.08 3.64 20.09
C THR A 102 -3.76 4.25 18.73
N ASN A 103 -4.62 4.02 17.73
CA ASN A 103 -4.40 4.54 16.38
C ASN A 103 -4.76 6.03 16.32
N TYR A 104 -3.80 6.86 15.93
CA TYR A 104 -3.99 8.31 15.88
C TYR A 104 -5.16 8.72 14.98
N ALA A 105 -5.36 8.00 13.87
CA ALA A 105 -6.39 8.32 12.88
C ALA A 105 -7.82 7.99 13.36
N LEU A 106 -7.97 7.15 14.40
CA LEU A 106 -9.26 6.76 14.97
C LEU A 106 -9.67 7.54 16.21
N ARG A 107 -8.91 8.56 16.63
CA ARG A 107 -9.25 9.40 17.77
C ARG A 107 -10.65 10.01 17.61
N GLU A 108 -11.56 9.79 18.56
CA GLU A 108 -12.97 10.23 18.49
C GLU A 108 -13.13 11.75 18.43
N ASN A 109 -12.25 12.49 19.10
CA ASN A 109 -12.28 13.94 19.17
C ASN A 109 -11.61 14.64 17.98
N MET A 110 -11.07 13.90 17.02
CA MET A 110 -10.43 14.46 15.81
C MET A 110 -11.49 14.90 14.80
N THR A 111 -11.45 16.16 14.43
CA THR A 111 -12.28 16.69 13.34
C THR A 111 -11.79 16.20 11.97
N LYS A 112 -12.66 16.27 10.97
CA LYS A 112 -12.29 15.89 9.59
C LYS A 112 -11.11 16.70 9.06
N ASP A 113 -11.06 18.00 9.30
CA ASP A 113 -9.97 18.86 8.84
C ASP A 113 -8.63 18.54 9.54
N GLU A 114 -8.66 18.24 10.83
CA GLU A 114 -7.48 17.76 11.57
C GLU A 114 -6.99 16.41 11.03
N PHE A 115 -7.91 15.47 10.77
CA PHE A 115 -7.57 14.17 10.17
C PHE A 115 -6.91 14.35 8.80
N ILE A 116 -7.51 15.15 7.91
CA ILE A 116 -6.97 15.40 6.58
C ILE A 116 -5.56 15.98 6.67
N LYS A 117 -5.36 16.96 7.55
CA LYS A 117 -4.05 17.57 7.76
C LYS A 117 -3.04 16.53 8.25
N GLU A 118 -3.39 15.75 9.28
CA GLU A 118 -2.48 14.81 9.92
C GLU A 118 -2.13 13.62 9.00
N VAL A 119 -3.10 13.12 8.24
CA VAL A 119 -2.88 12.01 7.29
C VAL A 119 -2.00 12.43 6.10
N LEU A 120 -2.11 13.67 5.65
CA LEU A 120 -1.32 14.19 4.53
C LEU A 120 0.03 14.79 4.95
N ASP A 121 0.26 15.01 6.24
CA ASP A 121 1.51 15.59 6.74
C ASP A 121 2.63 14.54 6.77
N GLY A 122 3.84 14.94 6.40
CA GLY A 122 5.05 14.10 6.50
C GLY A 122 5.07 12.88 5.57
N LEU A 123 4.21 12.81 4.54
CA LEU A 123 4.27 11.74 3.56
C LEU A 123 5.55 11.82 2.73
N LEU A 124 6.29 10.73 2.69
CA LEU A 124 7.45 10.59 1.80
C LEU A 124 6.98 10.42 0.35
N ASP A 125 7.80 10.86 -0.61
CA ASP A 125 7.54 10.61 -2.01
C ASP A 125 7.33 9.10 -2.27
N PRO A 126 6.32 8.72 -3.06
CA PRO A 126 6.13 7.32 -3.39
C PRO A 126 7.30 6.79 -4.21
N PRO A 127 7.62 5.48 -4.08
CA PRO A 127 8.64 4.86 -4.93
C PRO A 127 8.35 5.10 -6.42
N LYS A 128 9.39 5.37 -7.20
CA LYS A 128 9.26 5.73 -8.62
C LYS A 128 8.53 4.68 -9.48
N TYR A 129 8.55 3.42 -9.07
CA TYR A 129 7.89 2.31 -9.77
C TYR A 129 6.38 2.19 -9.46
N PHE A 130 5.83 2.93 -8.49
CA PHE A 130 4.42 2.83 -8.12
C PHE A 130 3.46 3.15 -9.28
N PRO A 131 3.64 4.23 -10.06
CA PRO A 131 2.77 4.51 -11.19
C PRO A 131 2.72 3.36 -12.20
N ASP A 132 3.87 2.77 -12.52
CA ASP A 132 3.96 1.65 -13.46
C ASP A 132 3.24 0.41 -12.92
N ASN A 133 3.41 0.10 -11.63
CA ASN A 133 2.69 -1.01 -10.99
C ASN A 133 1.17 -0.78 -10.95
N VAL A 134 0.71 0.45 -10.73
CA VAL A 134 -0.72 0.79 -10.79
C VAL A 134 -1.27 0.56 -12.19
N MET A 135 -0.53 0.94 -13.23
CA MET A 135 -0.94 0.70 -14.63
C MET A 135 -0.99 -0.80 -14.93
N LEU A 136 0.04 -1.56 -14.57
CA LEU A 136 0.07 -3.02 -14.74
C LEU A 136 -1.11 -3.71 -14.03
N ASN A 137 -1.46 -3.26 -12.83
CA ASN A 137 -2.60 -3.81 -12.09
C ASN A 137 -3.97 -3.48 -12.72
N LYS A 138 -4.07 -2.35 -13.43
CA LYS A 138 -5.31 -1.93 -14.11
C LYS A 138 -5.48 -2.54 -15.49
N GLU A 139 -4.42 -2.56 -16.27
CA GLU A 139 -4.43 -2.94 -17.68
C GLU A 139 -4.07 -4.42 -17.88
N GLY A 140 -3.48 -5.03 -16.86
CA GLY A 140 -2.89 -6.36 -16.95
C GLY A 140 -1.45 -6.31 -17.44
N TYR A 141 -0.84 -7.46 -17.57
CA TYR A 141 0.54 -7.66 -18.03
C TYR A 141 0.61 -8.89 -18.91
N ASP A 142 1.67 -8.94 -19.74
CA ASP A 142 1.94 -10.07 -20.61
C ASP A 142 2.19 -11.36 -19.80
N GLU A 143 1.96 -12.51 -20.40
CA GLU A 143 2.27 -13.80 -19.78
C GLU A 143 3.74 -13.86 -19.34
N SER A 144 3.99 -14.46 -18.17
CA SER A 144 5.34 -14.54 -17.60
C SER A 144 6.38 -15.11 -18.52
N ASP A 145 5.99 -16.15 -19.33
CA ASP A 145 6.88 -16.78 -20.28
C ASP A 145 7.25 -15.85 -21.44
N GLU A 146 6.34 -15.00 -21.89
CA GLU A 146 6.61 -13.99 -22.93
C GLU A 146 7.59 -12.93 -22.42
N ILE A 147 7.38 -12.46 -21.16
CA ILE A 147 8.27 -11.50 -20.52
C ILE A 147 9.67 -12.09 -20.36
N ILE A 148 9.78 -13.31 -19.86
CA ILE A 148 11.05 -14.02 -19.69
C ILE A 148 11.76 -14.16 -21.02
N ASN A 149 11.07 -14.66 -22.05
CA ASN A 149 11.66 -14.92 -23.36
C ASN A 149 12.20 -13.65 -24.04
N ARG A 150 11.52 -12.51 -23.89
CA ARG A 150 12.01 -11.24 -24.45
C ARG A 150 13.09 -10.56 -23.61
N SER A 151 13.13 -10.84 -22.29
CA SER A 151 14.06 -10.18 -21.35
C SER A 151 15.36 -10.96 -21.18
N PHE A 152 15.36 -12.26 -21.42
CA PHE A 152 16.52 -13.15 -21.25
C PHE A 152 17.35 -13.20 -22.52
N ASN A 153 18.04 -12.10 -22.85
CA ASN A 153 19.02 -12.06 -23.93
C ASN A 153 20.42 -12.14 -23.32
N SER A 154 21.02 -13.35 -23.35
CA SER A 154 22.42 -13.50 -22.97
C SER A 154 23.32 -12.81 -23.99
N LEU A 155 24.13 -11.89 -23.52
CA LEU A 155 25.11 -11.18 -24.34
C LEU A 155 26.49 -11.86 -24.23
N THR A 156 27.21 -11.93 -25.32
CA THR A 156 28.62 -12.34 -25.32
C THR A 156 29.50 -11.18 -24.83
N ALA A 157 30.72 -11.48 -24.36
CA ALA A 157 31.66 -10.45 -23.91
C ALA A 157 31.95 -9.42 -25.03
N ASN A 158 32.01 -9.83 -26.30
CA ASN A 158 32.25 -8.93 -27.42
C ASN A 158 31.05 -7.98 -27.65
N GLU A 159 29.84 -8.45 -27.48
CA GLU A 159 28.64 -7.62 -27.61
C GLU A 159 28.61 -6.58 -26.48
N VAL A 160 28.90 -6.98 -25.24
CA VAL A 160 29.00 -6.04 -24.10
C VAL A 160 30.09 -4.99 -24.33
N ASP A 161 31.28 -5.39 -24.81
CA ASP A 161 32.40 -4.47 -25.14
C ASP A 161 32.00 -3.43 -26.20
N ASN A 162 31.25 -3.87 -27.22
CA ASN A 162 30.75 -2.94 -28.23
C ASN A 162 29.68 -1.99 -27.70
N MET A 163 28.76 -2.46 -26.86
CA MET A 163 27.71 -1.64 -26.25
C MET A 163 28.30 -0.63 -25.26
N LEU A 164 29.37 -0.96 -24.55
CA LEU A 164 30.08 -0.03 -23.65
C LEU A 164 30.64 1.19 -24.39
N LYS A 165 31.04 1.06 -25.67
CA LYS A 165 31.47 2.19 -26.49
C LYS A 165 30.35 3.19 -26.77
N GLU A 166 29.09 2.76 -26.67
CA GLU A 166 27.87 3.57 -26.83
C GLU A 166 27.34 4.17 -25.51
N LYS A 167 28.15 4.17 -24.43
CA LYS A 167 27.80 4.69 -23.09
C LYS A 167 26.64 3.93 -22.40
N LEU A 168 26.62 2.62 -22.52
CA LEU A 168 25.69 1.77 -21.79
C LEU A 168 25.95 1.85 -20.28
N THR A 169 24.87 1.83 -19.50
CA THR A 169 24.96 1.64 -18.05
C THR A 169 24.85 0.16 -17.71
N ILE A 170 25.85 -0.36 -16.99
CA ILE A 170 25.81 -1.73 -16.46
C ILE A 170 25.39 -1.65 -14.99
N LEU A 171 24.37 -2.42 -14.63
CA LEU A 171 23.96 -2.61 -13.23
C LEU A 171 24.43 -4.00 -12.76
N ASP A 172 25.36 -4.03 -11.82
CA ASP A 172 25.76 -5.28 -11.17
C ASP A 172 24.81 -5.56 -10.00
N VAL A 173 24.11 -6.68 -10.06
CA VAL A 173 23.14 -7.12 -9.05
C VAL A 173 23.68 -8.23 -8.13
N ARG A 174 24.98 -8.55 -8.24
CA ARG A 174 25.64 -9.51 -7.34
C ARG A 174 25.77 -8.96 -5.92
N SER A 175 26.11 -9.83 -4.97
CA SER A 175 26.42 -9.40 -3.61
C SER A 175 27.64 -8.45 -3.57
N VAL A 176 27.78 -7.65 -2.52
CA VAL A 176 28.94 -6.76 -2.33
C VAL A 176 30.25 -7.57 -2.30
N GLU A 177 30.24 -8.76 -1.70
CA GLU A 177 31.37 -9.67 -1.61
C GLU A 177 31.80 -10.17 -3.00
N ASP A 178 30.84 -10.60 -3.83
CA ASP A 178 31.12 -11.09 -5.19
C ASP A 178 31.66 -9.96 -6.08
N PHE A 179 31.03 -8.79 -6.01
CA PHE A 179 31.51 -7.60 -6.74
C PHE A 179 32.94 -7.23 -6.35
N SER A 180 33.23 -7.21 -5.04
CA SER A 180 34.55 -6.83 -4.51
C SER A 180 35.65 -7.83 -4.86
N SER A 181 35.30 -9.10 -5.09
CA SER A 181 36.26 -10.16 -5.41
C SER A 181 36.65 -10.21 -6.90
N SER A 182 35.76 -9.80 -7.80
CA SER A 182 35.96 -9.85 -9.24
C SER A 182 35.06 -8.90 -10.02
N HIS A 183 35.54 -7.71 -10.34
CA HIS A 183 34.85 -6.73 -11.18
C HIS A 183 35.78 -6.09 -12.20
#